data_e8b6000003e570a5ee11a37270ada041
#
_entry.id   e8b6000003e570a5ee11a37270ada041
#
_cell.length_a   1.000
_cell.length_b   1.000
_cell.length_c   1.000
_cell.angle_alpha   90.00
_cell.angle_beta   90.00
_cell.angle_gamma   90.00
#
_symmetry.space_group_name_H-M   'P 1'
#
loop_
_entity.id
_entity.type
_entity.pdbx_description
1 polymer ?
#
loop_
_entity_poly.entity_id
_entity_poly.type
_entity_poly.pdbx_seq_one_letter_code
_entity_poly.pdbx_strand_id
1 'polypeptide(L)'
;MHAHDDGTAGSLSDIGARDHSITAEYRIFGPPGTGKTTNLTRQIRRAVERFGADSVLVTSFSRAAAAELAGRDLPIDPDRLGTLHSHCYHALGGPEIAECHVDEWNKDNPHLQMTPKKKHGRLDGEDAGEDEGSERGKEGDECLEQLSRWRGMMIPPEGWPAVVREFSGRWREYKDAHGLLDFCDLIEVALRDVYVAPKHPSVIFADEAQDLNRMQLTLIRKWGERASYFIVAADDDQTIYSFTGATPEAVLDPDIPADHKIILKQSYRVPRAVHGPAMRLIKQVTRRQEKDYLPRPAEGECIRLSSGTYKSPEYFIVKTALQHLERGQTVMFLAACGYMLQPLVAVLRKNAIPFHNPYRKSNGFWNPLRMGRGSTPSRILALLVAHPGFGNGRRDWTNSDLGLWAEWLTSEGVLKRGAKKKLPNYPPNDSATIGTLDGLFETAALEALLTTFEGDYRSLLEWWRKRVTASVFKRVQFPLDIADAHGPTALIDVPRVVVGTIHSVKGGEADVVYLFPDLSGEADRQYQKTGPPRDAVIRQFYVGLTRARECVYICQPESSSRVAI
;
A
#
# COMPACT_ATOMS: atom_id res chain seq x y z
N MET A 1 19.85 -0.54 -30.38
CA MET A 1 18.66 -1.14 -30.96
C MET A 1 17.61 -0.06 -31.04
N HIS A 2 17.20 0.31 -32.24
CA HIS A 2 16.43 1.51 -32.55
C HIS A 2 15.00 1.42 -31.95
N ALA A 3 14.64 2.40 -31.12
CA ALA A 3 13.26 2.62 -30.72
C ALA A 3 12.53 3.29 -31.91
N HIS A 4 11.52 2.64 -32.43
CA HIS A 4 10.57 3.24 -33.37
C HIS A 4 9.80 4.36 -32.67
N ASP A 5 9.91 5.54 -33.22
CA ASP A 5 9.17 6.75 -32.85
C ASP A 5 7.76 6.63 -33.48
N ASP A 6 6.81 6.04 -32.76
CA ASP A 6 5.41 6.02 -33.17
C ASP A 6 4.75 7.35 -32.75
N GLY A 7 4.76 8.28 -33.73
CA GLY A 7 4.09 9.56 -33.59
C GLY A 7 2.58 9.46 -33.52
N THR A 8 2.04 9.60 -32.32
CA THR A 8 0.70 10.19 -32.03
C THR A 8 0.55 10.42 -30.50
N ALA A 9 1.46 11.12 -29.89
CA ALA A 9 1.24 11.66 -28.55
C ALA A 9 1.03 13.18 -28.71
N GLY A 10 -0.20 13.65 -28.54
CA GLY A 10 -0.47 15.07 -28.43
C GLY A 10 0.48 15.69 -27.39
N SER A 11 1.32 16.60 -27.82
CA SER A 11 2.34 17.22 -26.98
C SER A 11 1.82 18.59 -26.50
N LEU A 12 2.25 19.03 -25.32
CA LEU A 12 2.01 20.40 -24.85
C LEU A 12 2.54 21.48 -25.83
N SER A 13 3.37 21.11 -26.83
CA SER A 13 3.84 22.00 -27.89
C SER A 13 2.73 22.47 -28.82
N ASP A 14 1.59 21.74 -28.90
CA ASP A 14 0.44 22.09 -29.72
C ASP A 14 -0.53 23.05 -29.00
N ILE A 15 -0.23 23.37 -27.75
CA ILE A 15 -0.97 24.37 -26.97
C ILE A 15 -0.38 25.74 -27.31
N GLY A 16 -0.93 26.37 -28.38
CA GLY A 16 -0.54 27.70 -28.83
C GLY A 16 -0.62 28.75 -27.71
N ALA A 17 0.18 29.81 -27.83
CA ALA A 17 0.15 30.98 -26.95
C ALA A 17 -1.28 31.54 -26.93
N ARG A 18 -2.01 31.24 -25.84
CA ARG A 18 -3.37 31.77 -25.60
C ARG A 18 -3.35 32.87 -24.55
N ASP A 19 -4.30 33.74 -24.70
CA ASP A 19 -4.64 34.86 -23.81
C ASP A 19 -4.77 34.36 -22.35
N HIS A 20 -4.09 35.00 -21.41
CA HIS A 20 -3.91 34.61 -20.01
C HIS A 20 -5.16 34.72 -19.12
N SER A 21 -6.38 34.77 -19.69
CA SER A 21 -7.58 35.06 -18.92
C SER A 21 -8.35 33.88 -18.33
N ILE A 22 -8.13 32.63 -18.79
CA ILE A 22 -8.78 31.43 -18.22
C ILE A 22 -7.81 30.25 -18.24
N THR A 23 -7.42 29.78 -17.07
CA THR A 23 -6.62 28.54 -16.92
C THR A 23 -7.45 27.35 -17.33
N ALA A 24 -7.00 26.62 -18.33
CA ALA A 24 -7.67 25.43 -18.80
C ALA A 24 -7.19 24.18 -18.01
N GLU A 25 -8.14 23.39 -17.50
CA GLU A 25 -7.87 22.07 -16.98
C GLU A 25 -7.61 21.10 -18.15
N TYR A 26 -6.47 20.39 -18.12
CA TYR A 26 -6.13 19.33 -19.05
C TYR A 26 -6.21 17.98 -18.35
N ARG A 27 -6.81 16.96 -18.97
CA ARG A 27 -6.95 15.63 -18.38
C ARG A 27 -6.24 14.58 -19.22
N ILE A 28 -5.38 13.79 -18.56
CA ILE A 28 -4.71 12.62 -19.15
C ILE A 28 -5.39 11.38 -18.62
N PHE A 29 -6.16 10.71 -19.44
CA PHE A 29 -6.78 9.44 -19.09
C PHE A 29 -5.85 8.28 -19.49
N GLY A 30 -5.45 7.48 -18.52
CA GLY A 30 -4.51 6.37 -18.72
C GLY A 30 -5.04 5.06 -18.17
N PRO A 31 -5.68 4.21 -18.99
CA PRO A 31 -6.03 2.84 -18.62
C PRO A 31 -4.84 2.04 -18.05
N PRO A 32 -5.10 0.86 -17.41
CA PRO A 32 -4.05 0.06 -16.80
C PRO A 32 -2.88 -0.26 -17.73
N GLY A 33 -1.64 0.03 -17.27
CA GLY A 33 -0.44 -0.30 -18.01
C GLY A 33 -0.15 0.57 -19.24
N THR A 34 -0.86 1.69 -19.45
CA THR A 34 -0.61 2.59 -20.60
C THR A 34 0.53 3.58 -20.37
N GLY A 35 1.23 3.49 -19.24
CA GLY A 35 2.36 4.37 -18.94
C GLY A 35 1.93 5.77 -18.52
N LYS A 36 0.79 5.92 -17.81
CA LYS A 36 0.30 7.20 -17.29
C LYS A 36 1.38 7.95 -16.52
N THR A 37 2.00 7.32 -15.53
CA THR A 37 3.09 7.92 -14.72
C THR A 37 4.30 8.28 -15.56
N THR A 38 4.67 7.48 -16.57
CA THR A 38 5.76 7.78 -17.51
C THR A 38 5.44 8.98 -18.39
N ASN A 39 4.19 9.08 -18.87
CA ASN A 39 3.73 10.24 -19.62
C ASN A 39 3.78 11.50 -18.74
N LEU A 40 3.25 11.40 -17.52
CA LEU A 40 3.25 12.50 -16.56
C LEU A 40 4.68 12.98 -16.26
N THR A 41 5.63 12.07 -15.99
CA THR A 41 7.07 12.38 -15.81
C THR A 41 7.63 13.19 -16.99
N ARG A 42 7.29 12.80 -18.20
CA ARG A 42 7.72 13.51 -19.42
C ARG A 42 7.12 14.93 -19.49
N GLN A 43 5.85 15.07 -19.14
CA GLN A 43 5.19 16.39 -19.10
C GLN A 43 5.77 17.29 -18.01
N ILE A 44 6.08 16.74 -16.83
CA ILE A 44 6.74 17.47 -15.74
C ILE A 44 8.11 18.00 -16.21
N ARG A 45 8.96 17.17 -16.83
CA ARG A 45 10.26 17.61 -17.35
C ARG A 45 10.11 18.75 -18.37
N ARG A 46 9.17 18.64 -19.31
CA ARG A 46 8.87 19.71 -20.28
C ARG A 46 8.39 21.00 -19.59
N ALA A 47 7.59 20.88 -18.53
CA ALA A 47 7.14 22.03 -17.76
C ALA A 47 8.32 22.70 -17.05
N VAL A 48 9.24 21.94 -16.48
CA VAL A 48 10.47 22.46 -15.86
C VAL A 48 11.38 23.15 -16.89
N GLU A 49 11.56 22.56 -18.07
CA GLU A 49 12.35 23.18 -19.16
C GLU A 49 11.77 24.53 -19.61
N ARG A 50 10.42 24.64 -19.59
CA ARG A 50 9.72 25.85 -20.07
C ARG A 50 9.55 26.92 -19.01
N PHE A 51 9.25 26.55 -17.77
CA PHE A 51 8.84 27.46 -16.70
C PHE A 51 9.83 27.52 -15.52
N GLY A 52 10.85 26.63 -15.48
CA GLY A 52 11.77 26.46 -14.37
C GLY A 52 11.24 25.51 -13.29
N ALA A 53 12.17 24.89 -12.56
CA ALA A 53 11.89 23.93 -11.49
C ALA A 53 10.98 24.51 -10.38
N ASP A 54 11.23 25.78 -10.05
CA ASP A 54 10.49 26.52 -9.01
C ASP A 54 9.05 26.88 -9.41
N SER A 55 8.67 26.63 -10.65
CA SER A 55 7.34 26.95 -11.16
C SER A 55 6.40 25.73 -11.25
N VAL A 56 6.89 24.55 -10.87
CA VAL A 56 6.11 23.30 -10.99
C VAL A 56 5.75 22.74 -9.60
N LEU A 57 4.50 22.36 -9.41
CA LEU A 57 4.00 21.64 -8.23
C LEU A 57 3.37 20.32 -8.68
N VAL A 58 3.70 19.24 -7.99
CA VAL A 58 3.14 17.91 -8.26
C VAL A 58 2.47 17.38 -7.01
N THR A 59 1.20 17.03 -7.13
CA THR A 59 0.46 16.36 -6.06
C THR A 59 0.00 14.97 -6.50
N SER A 60 0.02 14.03 -5.59
CA SER A 60 -0.51 12.69 -5.80
C SER A 60 -1.47 12.32 -4.68
N PHE A 61 -2.35 11.36 -4.94
CA PHE A 61 -3.26 10.86 -3.91
C PHE A 61 -2.50 10.24 -2.75
N SER A 62 -1.49 9.41 -3.04
CA SER A 62 -0.79 8.62 -2.03
C SER A 62 0.70 8.93 -1.91
N ARG A 63 1.26 8.69 -0.71
CA ARG A 63 2.71 8.74 -0.50
C ARG A 63 3.44 7.71 -1.37
N ALA A 64 2.85 6.55 -1.60
CA ALA A 64 3.44 5.52 -2.42
C ALA A 64 3.56 6.01 -3.87
N ALA A 65 2.49 6.61 -4.43
CA ALA A 65 2.52 7.20 -5.76
C ALA A 65 3.46 8.42 -5.83
N ALA A 66 3.47 9.29 -4.81
CA ALA A 66 4.41 10.39 -4.74
C ALA A 66 5.88 9.90 -4.68
N ALA A 67 6.16 8.85 -3.90
CA ALA A 67 7.49 8.23 -3.82
C ALA A 67 7.90 7.55 -5.14
N GLU A 68 6.96 6.94 -5.84
CA GLU A 68 7.22 6.39 -7.18
C GLU A 68 7.64 7.50 -8.16
N LEU A 69 6.94 8.63 -8.14
CA LEU A 69 7.31 9.79 -8.95
C LEU A 69 8.67 10.38 -8.53
N ALA A 70 8.94 10.51 -7.23
CA ALA A 70 10.23 10.98 -6.71
C ALA A 70 11.39 10.08 -7.13
N GLY A 71 11.18 8.76 -7.16
CA GLY A 71 12.16 7.77 -7.62
C GLY A 71 12.51 7.85 -9.11
N ARG A 72 11.80 8.69 -9.90
CA ARG A 72 12.05 8.87 -11.35
C ARG A 72 13.00 10.03 -11.67
N ASP A 73 13.72 10.54 -10.69
CA ASP A 73 14.71 11.63 -10.84
C ASP A 73 14.11 12.85 -11.58
N LEU A 74 13.07 13.40 -10.99
CA LEU A 74 12.41 14.60 -11.50
C LEU A 74 13.23 15.84 -11.14
N PRO A 75 13.42 16.80 -12.09
CA PRO A 75 14.22 18.00 -11.86
C PRO A 75 13.39 19.07 -11.10
N ILE A 76 12.78 18.71 -9.97
CA ILE A 76 12.02 19.59 -9.08
C ILE A 76 12.46 19.35 -7.63
N ASP A 77 12.33 20.36 -6.79
CA ASP A 77 12.63 20.21 -5.37
C ASP A 77 11.69 19.19 -4.71
N PRO A 78 12.20 18.32 -3.81
CA PRO A 78 11.40 17.31 -3.14
C PRO A 78 10.15 17.85 -2.43
N ASP A 79 10.19 19.07 -1.93
CA ASP A 79 9.08 19.73 -1.24
C ASP A 79 7.99 20.29 -2.19
N ARG A 80 8.23 20.22 -3.52
CA ARG A 80 7.24 20.52 -4.57
C ARG A 80 6.53 19.27 -5.09
N LEU A 81 6.89 18.10 -4.57
CA LEU A 81 6.27 16.82 -4.87
C LEU A 81 5.80 16.17 -3.57
N GLY A 82 4.50 15.92 -3.47
CA GLY A 82 3.92 15.37 -2.25
C GLY A 82 2.46 15.00 -2.41
N THR A 83 1.83 14.68 -1.29
CA THR A 83 0.36 14.52 -1.26
C THR A 83 -0.31 15.88 -1.06
N LEU A 84 -1.59 15.97 -1.44
CA LEU A 84 -2.36 17.19 -1.23
C LEU A 84 -2.37 17.61 0.25
N HIS A 85 -2.51 16.63 1.17
CA HIS A 85 -2.44 16.89 2.62
C HIS A 85 -1.10 17.48 3.05
N SER A 86 0.01 16.98 2.49
CA SER A 86 1.34 17.53 2.79
C SER A 86 1.46 18.99 2.36
N HIS A 87 0.97 19.32 1.16
CA HIS A 87 0.97 20.70 0.68
C HIS A 87 0.08 21.61 1.55
N CYS A 88 -1.09 21.14 1.96
CA CYS A 88 -1.97 21.87 2.88
C CYS A 88 -1.34 22.06 4.26
N TYR A 89 -0.72 21.02 4.82
CA TYR A 89 -0.04 21.07 6.10
C TYR A 89 1.04 22.17 6.15
N HIS A 90 1.88 22.22 5.12
CA HIS A 90 2.90 23.27 5.02
C HIS A 90 2.30 24.66 4.75
N ALA A 91 1.26 24.76 3.94
CA ALA A 91 0.58 26.02 3.66
C ALA A 91 -0.09 26.63 4.91
N LEU A 92 -0.52 25.78 5.84
CA LEU A 92 -1.16 26.18 7.10
C LEU A 92 -0.15 26.34 8.26
N GLY A 93 1.15 26.30 7.99
CA GLY A 93 2.20 26.55 9.00
C GLY A 93 2.49 25.36 9.92
N GLY A 94 2.12 24.14 9.53
CA GLY A 94 2.43 22.92 10.30
C GLY A 94 1.59 22.75 11.57
N PRO A 95 0.25 22.74 11.51
CA PRO A 95 -0.61 22.64 12.67
C PRO A 95 -0.47 21.30 13.40
N GLU A 96 -0.77 21.26 14.68
CA GLU A 96 -0.86 20.01 15.46
C GLU A 96 -2.09 19.20 15.00
N ILE A 97 -1.88 17.90 14.79
CA ILE A 97 -2.89 17.00 14.21
C ILE A 97 -3.65 16.25 15.32
N ALA A 98 -4.95 16.43 15.35
CA ALA A 98 -5.82 15.91 16.41
C ALA A 98 -5.75 14.39 16.58
N GLU A 99 -5.65 13.62 15.48
CA GLU A 99 -5.53 12.16 15.52
C GLU A 99 -4.23 11.66 16.17
N CYS A 100 -3.24 12.54 16.36
CA CYS A 100 -2.02 12.23 17.10
C CYS A 100 -2.16 12.51 18.61
N HIS A 101 -3.21 13.19 19.02
CA HIS A 101 -3.43 13.69 20.39
C HIS A 101 -4.77 13.20 20.97
N VAL A 102 -5.06 11.91 20.86
CA VAL A 102 -6.36 11.33 21.26
C VAL A 102 -6.38 10.76 22.69
N ASP A 103 -5.32 10.91 23.47
CA ASP A 103 -5.25 10.31 24.80
C ASP A 103 -6.27 10.93 25.77
N GLU A 104 -6.45 12.25 25.74
CA GLU A 104 -7.43 12.98 26.54
C GLU A 104 -8.85 12.74 26.01
N TRP A 105 -9.03 12.81 24.68
CA TRP A 105 -10.28 12.41 24.05
C TRP A 105 -10.75 11.04 24.51
N ASN A 106 -9.86 10.05 24.54
CA ASN A 106 -10.18 8.68 24.94
C ASN A 106 -10.59 8.54 26.40
N LYS A 107 -10.10 9.41 27.28
CA LYS A 107 -10.51 9.45 28.69
C LYS A 107 -11.92 10.02 28.85
N ASP A 108 -12.20 11.11 28.11
CA ASP A 108 -13.46 11.82 28.21
C ASP A 108 -14.58 11.16 27.41
N ASN A 109 -14.22 10.34 26.40
CA ASN A 109 -15.16 9.66 25.52
C ASN A 109 -14.90 8.13 25.48
N PRO A 110 -15.12 7.39 26.59
CA PRO A 110 -14.77 5.97 26.70
C PRO A 110 -15.49 5.07 25.68
N HIS A 111 -16.65 5.50 25.15
CA HIS A 111 -17.40 4.78 24.10
C HIS A 111 -16.99 5.17 22.67
N LEU A 112 -16.25 6.27 22.50
CA LEU A 112 -15.80 6.79 21.21
C LEU A 112 -14.27 6.84 21.15
N GLN A 113 -13.63 5.85 21.75
CA GLN A 113 -12.17 5.78 21.75
C GLN A 113 -11.61 5.68 20.34
N MET A 114 -10.47 6.33 20.12
CA MET A 114 -9.72 6.33 18.88
C MET A 114 -8.30 5.78 19.07
N THR A 115 -7.73 5.31 17.98
CA THR A 115 -6.35 4.82 17.95
C THR A 115 -5.40 5.99 17.66
N PRO A 116 -4.41 6.29 18.55
CA PRO A 116 -3.46 7.37 18.32
C PRO A 116 -2.66 7.16 17.03
N LYS A 117 -2.62 8.14 16.15
CA LYS A 117 -1.70 8.13 15.00
C LYS A 117 -0.34 8.65 15.42
N LYS A 118 0.75 8.10 14.87
CA LYS A 118 2.12 8.51 15.23
C LYS A 118 2.49 9.84 14.59
N LYS A 119 3.07 10.78 15.37
CA LYS A 119 3.55 12.10 14.91
C LYS A 119 4.53 12.06 13.73
N HIS A 120 5.32 11.01 13.59
CA HIS A 120 6.35 10.87 12.56
C HIS A 120 5.96 9.79 11.55
N GLY A 121 5.43 10.20 10.40
CA GLY A 121 5.31 9.36 9.24
C GLY A 121 3.95 9.24 8.55
N ARG A 122 2.88 9.85 9.04
CA ARG A 122 1.53 9.63 8.47
C ARG A 122 0.72 10.93 8.44
N LEU A 123 0.98 11.76 7.44
CA LEU A 123 0.14 12.92 7.12
C LEU A 123 -0.97 12.58 6.11
N ASP A 124 -1.10 11.31 5.73
CA ASP A 124 -2.10 10.88 4.75
C ASP A 124 -3.10 9.95 5.42
N GLY A 125 -4.37 10.19 5.19
CA GLY A 125 -5.49 9.35 5.64
C GLY A 125 -5.56 7.95 4.98
N GLU A 126 -4.46 7.48 4.38
CA GLU A 126 -4.40 6.25 3.58
C GLU A 126 -4.29 4.94 4.37
N ASP A 127 -4.03 5.00 5.68
CA ASP A 127 -4.05 3.78 6.50
C ASP A 127 -5.43 3.47 7.11
N ALA A 128 -6.47 4.14 6.67
CA ALA A 128 -7.87 3.80 6.98
C ALA A 128 -8.38 2.61 6.15
N GLY A 129 -7.52 1.83 5.54
CA GLY A 129 -7.82 0.61 4.81
C GLY A 129 -7.34 -0.62 5.55
N GLU A 130 -8.23 -1.26 6.33
CA GLU A 130 -8.21 -2.67 6.63
C GLU A 130 -6.93 -3.23 7.30
N ASP A 131 -6.73 -2.95 8.57
CA ASP A 131 -5.97 -3.84 9.46
C ASP A 131 -6.91 -4.99 9.91
N GLU A 132 -7.39 -5.79 8.94
CA GLU A 132 -8.30 -6.93 9.16
C GLU A 132 -7.63 -8.12 9.89
N GLY A 133 -6.57 -7.89 10.61
CA GLY A 133 -5.89 -8.87 11.44
C GLY A 133 -5.79 -8.50 12.91
N SER A 134 -6.21 -7.32 13.30
CA SER A 134 -6.28 -6.86 14.69
C SER A 134 -7.73 -6.57 15.08
N GLU A 135 -8.02 -6.70 16.37
CA GLU A 135 -9.25 -6.41 17.08
C GLU A 135 -10.16 -5.39 16.38
N ARG A 136 -11.49 -5.57 16.42
CA ARG A 136 -12.50 -4.63 15.91
C ARG A 136 -12.02 -3.20 16.13
N GLY A 137 -11.99 -2.39 15.07
CA GLY A 137 -11.64 -0.99 15.15
C GLY A 137 -12.41 -0.31 16.28
N LYS A 138 -11.79 0.64 16.95
CA LYS A 138 -12.45 1.38 18.00
C LYS A 138 -13.61 2.17 17.40
N GLU A 139 -14.74 2.26 18.07
CA GLU A 139 -15.96 2.93 17.59
C GLU A 139 -15.70 4.38 17.16
N GLY A 140 -14.79 5.07 17.84
CA GLY A 140 -14.36 6.43 17.45
C GLY A 140 -13.60 6.48 16.13
N ASP A 141 -12.81 5.45 15.79
CA ASP A 141 -12.12 5.38 14.50
C ASP A 141 -13.14 5.24 13.35
N GLU A 142 -14.18 4.40 13.54
CA GLU A 142 -15.25 4.22 12.55
C GLU A 142 -16.08 5.52 12.37
N CYS A 143 -16.38 6.21 13.46
CA CYS A 143 -17.08 7.50 13.41
C CYS A 143 -16.27 8.57 12.69
N LEU A 144 -14.96 8.65 12.96
CA LEU A 144 -14.07 9.60 12.29
C LEU A 144 -13.93 9.31 10.79
N GLU A 145 -13.86 8.03 10.41
CA GLU A 145 -13.82 7.62 9.01
C GLU A 145 -15.11 8.03 8.27
N GLN A 146 -16.27 7.75 8.88
CA GLN A 146 -17.55 8.17 8.32
C GLN A 146 -17.65 9.70 8.21
N LEU A 147 -17.27 10.44 9.26
CA LEU A 147 -17.24 11.91 9.24
C LEU A 147 -16.36 12.45 8.10
N SER A 148 -15.14 11.91 7.98
CA SER A 148 -14.19 12.30 6.93
C SER A 148 -14.75 12.04 5.53
N ARG A 149 -15.46 10.92 5.35
CA ARG A 149 -16.12 10.58 4.09
C ARG A 149 -17.22 11.58 3.74
N TRP A 150 -18.13 11.90 4.67
CA TRP A 150 -19.24 12.84 4.43
C TRP A 150 -18.72 14.25 4.12
N ARG A 151 -17.72 14.71 4.87
CA ARG A 151 -17.05 16.00 4.61
C ARG A 151 -16.34 15.99 3.25
N GLY A 152 -15.57 14.92 2.95
CA GLY A 152 -14.88 14.76 1.67
C GLY A 152 -15.80 14.78 0.45
N MET A 153 -17.02 14.28 0.60
CA MET A 153 -18.09 14.37 -0.43
C MET A 153 -18.76 15.76 -0.49
N MET A 154 -18.42 16.67 0.42
CA MET A 154 -19.03 18.01 0.56
C MET A 154 -20.55 17.95 0.78
N ILE A 155 -21.02 16.93 1.51
CA ILE A 155 -22.43 16.82 1.89
C ILE A 155 -22.64 17.63 3.18
N PRO A 156 -23.63 18.54 3.19
CA PRO A 156 -23.88 19.38 4.36
C PRO A 156 -24.34 18.54 5.57
N PRO A 157 -24.11 19.02 6.81
CA PRO A 157 -24.37 18.25 8.06
C PRO A 157 -25.81 17.76 8.20
N GLU A 158 -26.77 18.42 7.58
CA GLU A 158 -28.19 18.01 7.59
C GLU A 158 -28.41 16.66 6.90
N GLY A 159 -27.53 16.32 5.94
CA GLY A 159 -27.56 15.04 5.21
C GLY A 159 -26.80 13.91 5.90
N TRP A 160 -26.13 14.16 7.05
CA TRP A 160 -25.33 13.14 7.73
C TRP A 160 -26.20 12.26 8.64
N PRO A 161 -25.82 10.99 8.88
CA PRO A 161 -26.43 10.17 9.92
C PRO A 161 -26.35 10.84 11.30
N ALA A 162 -27.34 10.59 12.15
CA ALA A 162 -27.40 11.23 13.46
C ALA A 162 -26.15 10.97 14.33
N VAL A 163 -25.63 9.74 14.31
CA VAL A 163 -24.39 9.34 15.03
C VAL A 163 -23.18 10.13 14.56
N VAL A 164 -23.05 10.35 13.25
CA VAL A 164 -21.94 11.12 12.67
C VAL A 164 -22.05 12.60 13.06
N ARG A 165 -23.27 13.17 13.09
CA ARG A 165 -23.48 14.55 13.53
C ARG A 165 -23.11 14.74 15.00
N GLU A 166 -23.54 13.83 15.86
CA GLU A 166 -23.22 13.87 17.31
C GLU A 166 -21.69 13.77 17.51
N PHE A 167 -21.05 12.79 16.89
CA PHE A 167 -19.59 12.65 16.93
C PHE A 167 -18.90 13.92 16.44
N SER A 168 -19.34 14.48 15.31
CA SER A 168 -18.77 15.71 14.72
C SER A 168 -18.82 16.90 15.68
N GLY A 169 -19.92 17.07 16.43
CA GLY A 169 -20.05 18.13 17.42
C GLY A 169 -18.99 18.03 18.51
N ARG A 170 -18.91 16.86 19.18
CA ARG A 170 -17.93 16.59 20.24
C ARG A 170 -16.48 16.68 19.74
N TRP A 171 -16.20 16.13 18.53
CA TRP A 171 -14.87 16.16 17.94
C TRP A 171 -14.42 17.59 17.60
N ARG A 172 -15.34 18.44 17.14
CA ARG A 172 -15.07 19.84 16.90
C ARG A 172 -14.76 20.59 18.21
N GLU A 173 -15.59 20.44 19.25
CA GLU A 173 -15.35 21.03 20.56
C GLU A 173 -13.99 20.66 21.12
N TYR A 174 -13.61 19.37 21.00
CA TYR A 174 -12.30 18.89 21.42
C TYR A 174 -11.16 19.58 20.65
N LYS A 175 -11.25 19.63 19.31
CA LYS A 175 -10.24 20.28 18.48
C LYS A 175 -10.12 21.76 18.77
N ASP A 176 -11.23 22.46 18.90
CA ASP A 176 -11.29 23.90 19.18
C ASP A 176 -10.67 24.20 20.56
N ALA A 177 -10.96 23.40 21.57
CA ALA A 177 -10.41 23.56 22.93
C ALA A 177 -8.88 23.39 22.98
N HIS A 178 -8.30 22.60 22.07
CA HIS A 178 -6.86 22.28 22.07
C HIS A 178 -6.10 22.95 20.91
N GLY A 179 -6.75 23.73 20.07
CA GLY A 179 -6.12 24.37 18.90
C GLY A 179 -5.63 23.38 17.85
N LEU A 180 -6.33 22.25 17.68
CA LEU A 180 -5.93 21.15 16.80
C LEU A 180 -6.72 21.16 15.50
N LEU A 181 -6.11 20.62 14.43
CA LEU A 181 -6.79 20.30 13.17
C LEU A 181 -6.74 18.79 12.90
N ASP A 182 -7.82 18.19 12.39
CA ASP A 182 -7.78 16.84 11.87
C ASP A 182 -7.31 16.83 10.39
N PHE A 183 -7.05 15.63 9.82
CA PHE A 183 -6.63 15.53 8.43
C PHE A 183 -7.66 16.12 7.45
N CYS A 184 -8.94 16.02 7.76
CA CYS A 184 -9.98 16.59 6.92
C CYS A 184 -9.99 18.12 7.01
N ASP A 185 -9.73 18.69 8.21
CA ASP A 185 -9.59 20.13 8.39
C ASP A 185 -8.45 20.73 7.57
N LEU A 186 -7.34 20.00 7.38
CA LEU A 186 -6.24 20.47 6.54
C LEU A 186 -6.73 20.85 5.13
N ILE A 187 -7.59 20.02 4.55
CA ILE A 187 -8.14 20.27 3.22
C ILE A 187 -9.21 21.35 3.27
N GLU A 188 -10.11 21.30 4.25
CA GLU A 188 -11.24 22.24 4.37
C GLU A 188 -10.76 23.68 4.67
N VAL A 189 -9.81 23.82 5.59
CA VAL A 189 -9.22 25.14 5.92
C VAL A 189 -8.41 25.67 4.73
N ALA A 190 -7.63 24.80 4.06
CA ALA A 190 -6.91 25.23 2.86
C ALA A 190 -7.87 25.64 1.73
N LEU A 191 -8.98 24.90 1.56
CA LEU A 191 -10.01 25.27 0.58
C LEU A 191 -10.63 26.64 0.90
N ARG A 192 -10.82 26.98 2.16
CA ARG A 192 -11.36 28.26 2.59
C ARG A 192 -10.33 29.39 2.46
N ASP A 193 -9.13 29.21 3.01
CA ASP A 193 -8.18 30.29 3.33
C ASP A 193 -6.96 30.36 2.39
N VAL A 194 -6.59 29.27 1.68
CA VAL A 194 -5.45 29.24 0.77
C VAL A 194 -5.90 29.42 -0.67
N TYR A 195 -5.77 30.65 -1.19
CA TYR A 195 -6.27 31.01 -2.52
C TYR A 195 -5.35 30.62 -3.67
N VAL A 196 -4.05 30.50 -3.41
CA VAL A 196 -3.02 30.14 -4.39
C VAL A 196 -2.26 28.95 -3.85
N ALA A 197 -1.92 28.01 -4.71
CA ALA A 197 -1.12 26.85 -4.31
C ALA A 197 0.19 27.28 -3.62
N PRO A 198 0.66 26.52 -2.63
CA PRO A 198 1.93 26.80 -1.96
C PRO A 198 3.06 26.99 -2.97
N LYS A 199 3.97 27.96 -2.70
CA LYS A 199 5.12 28.29 -3.56
C LYS A 199 4.75 28.86 -4.94
N HIS A 200 3.51 29.30 -5.15
CA HIS A 200 3.02 30.01 -6.33
C HIS A 200 3.41 29.38 -7.68
N PRO A 201 3.10 28.09 -7.92
CA PRO A 201 3.50 27.41 -9.15
C PRO A 201 2.76 27.96 -10.37
N SER A 202 3.46 28.00 -11.51
CA SER A 202 2.84 28.27 -12.80
C SER A 202 2.20 27.03 -13.42
N VAL A 203 2.65 25.84 -13.01
CA VAL A 203 2.13 24.55 -13.50
C VAL A 203 1.85 23.62 -12.33
N ILE A 204 0.63 23.07 -12.30
CA ILE A 204 0.21 22.10 -11.28
C ILE A 204 -0.14 20.78 -11.96
N PHE A 205 0.44 19.71 -11.44
CA PHE A 205 0.11 18.32 -11.81
C PHE A 205 -0.59 17.61 -10.66
N ALA A 206 -1.71 16.95 -10.97
CA ALA A 206 -2.41 16.06 -10.04
C ALA A 206 -2.39 14.62 -10.59
N ASP A 207 -1.67 13.70 -9.93
CA ASP A 207 -1.62 12.29 -10.30
C ASP A 207 -2.59 11.46 -9.46
N GLU A 208 -3.05 10.33 -10.02
CA GLU A 208 -4.08 9.44 -9.43
C GLU A 208 -5.34 10.20 -8.97
N ALA A 209 -5.74 11.24 -9.72
CA ALA A 209 -6.80 12.15 -9.31
C ALA A 209 -8.18 11.49 -9.19
N GLN A 210 -8.41 10.30 -9.78
CA GLN A 210 -9.63 9.52 -9.61
C GLN A 210 -9.83 9.02 -8.17
N ASP A 211 -8.79 9.06 -7.34
CA ASP A 211 -8.85 8.65 -5.94
C ASP A 211 -9.08 9.82 -4.97
N LEU A 212 -8.95 11.05 -5.47
CA LEU A 212 -9.28 12.24 -4.71
C LEU A 212 -10.81 12.34 -4.51
N ASN A 213 -11.21 12.70 -3.30
CA ASN A 213 -12.62 13.00 -3.04
C ASN A 213 -13.01 14.40 -3.59
N ARG A 214 -14.29 14.72 -3.56
CA ARG A 214 -14.81 15.95 -4.13
C ARG A 214 -14.17 17.21 -3.53
N MET A 215 -13.98 17.25 -2.21
CA MET A 215 -13.38 18.41 -1.53
C MET A 215 -11.91 18.60 -1.93
N GLN A 216 -11.14 17.53 -2.03
CA GLN A 216 -9.75 17.56 -2.48
C GLN A 216 -9.63 18.04 -3.94
N LEU A 217 -10.49 17.54 -4.83
CA LEU A 217 -10.53 17.99 -6.23
C LEU A 217 -10.98 19.45 -6.35
N THR A 218 -11.90 19.90 -5.52
CA THR A 218 -12.31 21.30 -5.49
C THR A 218 -11.15 22.21 -5.08
N LEU A 219 -10.38 21.81 -4.06
CA LEU A 219 -9.20 22.56 -3.63
C LEU A 219 -8.13 22.65 -4.72
N ILE A 220 -7.76 21.52 -5.31
CA ILE A 220 -6.68 21.52 -6.32
C ILE A 220 -7.10 22.27 -7.59
N ARG A 221 -8.39 22.25 -7.96
CA ARG A 221 -8.96 23.06 -9.04
C ARG A 221 -8.93 24.56 -8.72
N LYS A 222 -9.31 24.95 -7.49
CA LYS A 222 -9.17 26.34 -7.01
C LYS A 222 -7.73 26.85 -7.17
N TRP A 223 -6.76 26.02 -6.84
CA TRP A 223 -5.35 26.35 -7.05
C TRP A 223 -4.97 26.38 -8.54
N GLY A 224 -5.52 25.44 -9.32
CA GLY A 224 -5.33 25.34 -10.76
C GLY A 224 -5.80 26.58 -11.51
N GLU A 225 -6.90 27.21 -11.07
CA GLU A 225 -7.41 28.47 -11.66
C GLU A 225 -6.42 29.62 -11.59
N ARG A 226 -5.42 29.55 -10.71
CA ARG A 226 -4.38 30.56 -10.52
C ARG A 226 -3.04 30.18 -11.16
N ALA A 227 -2.94 28.98 -11.72
CA ALA A 227 -1.78 28.52 -12.46
C ALA A 227 -1.94 28.76 -13.96
N SER A 228 -0.86 28.81 -14.73
CA SER A 228 -0.91 28.88 -16.19
C SER A 228 -1.39 27.58 -16.84
N TYR A 229 -1.06 26.45 -16.20
CA TYR A 229 -1.46 25.10 -16.64
C TYR A 229 -1.83 24.24 -15.44
N PHE A 230 -2.96 23.57 -15.55
CA PHE A 230 -3.42 22.56 -14.60
C PHE A 230 -3.66 21.23 -15.30
N ILE A 231 -2.87 20.22 -14.95
CA ILE A 231 -2.88 18.91 -15.59
C ILE A 231 -3.31 17.84 -14.59
N VAL A 232 -4.38 17.12 -14.90
CA VAL A 232 -4.96 16.06 -14.09
C VAL A 232 -4.72 14.72 -14.77
N ALA A 233 -3.97 13.82 -14.15
CA ALA A 233 -3.78 12.45 -14.62
C ALA A 233 -4.68 11.50 -13.83
N ALA A 234 -5.51 10.71 -14.52
CA ALA A 234 -6.52 9.87 -13.89
C ALA A 234 -6.87 8.63 -14.73
N ASP A 235 -7.53 7.67 -14.09
CA ASP A 235 -8.29 6.62 -14.75
C ASP A 235 -9.58 6.37 -13.96
N ASP A 236 -10.69 6.89 -14.43
CA ASP A 236 -12.01 6.76 -13.80
C ASP A 236 -12.48 5.31 -13.67
N ASP A 237 -11.98 4.39 -14.51
CA ASP A 237 -12.22 2.95 -14.42
C ASP A 237 -11.47 2.30 -13.25
N GLN A 238 -10.48 2.98 -12.63
CA GLN A 238 -9.71 2.53 -11.47
C GLN A 238 -10.09 3.28 -10.18
N THR A 239 -11.22 3.98 -10.13
CA THR A 239 -11.75 4.58 -8.89
C THR A 239 -12.29 3.49 -7.97
N ILE A 240 -11.48 3.05 -6.99
CA ILE A 240 -11.85 1.97 -6.05
C ILE A 240 -11.91 2.43 -4.59
N TYR A 241 -11.50 3.66 -4.27
CA TYR A 241 -11.55 4.22 -2.91
C TYR A 241 -12.87 4.98 -2.62
N SER A 242 -14.01 4.43 -3.06
CA SER A 242 -15.31 5.04 -2.82
C SER A 242 -15.68 5.14 -1.32
N PHE A 243 -15.09 4.31 -0.48
CA PHE A 243 -15.27 4.37 0.97
C PHE A 243 -14.61 5.62 1.60
N THR A 244 -13.62 6.24 0.95
CA THR A 244 -13.05 7.55 1.36
C THR A 244 -13.81 8.75 0.79
N GLY A 245 -14.88 8.52 0.00
CA GLY A 245 -15.65 9.56 -0.68
C GLY A 245 -15.15 9.89 -2.08
N ALA A 246 -14.20 9.13 -2.62
CA ALA A 246 -13.79 9.26 -4.03
C ALA A 246 -14.91 8.76 -4.95
N THR A 247 -15.18 9.49 -6.01
CA THR A 247 -16.15 9.12 -7.04
C THR A 247 -15.62 9.45 -8.43
N PRO A 248 -15.91 8.63 -9.46
CA PRO A 248 -15.46 8.91 -10.82
C PRO A 248 -16.05 10.24 -11.35
N GLU A 249 -17.27 10.61 -10.90
CA GLU A 249 -17.89 11.88 -11.26
C GLU A 249 -17.04 13.08 -10.85
N ALA A 250 -16.34 13.01 -9.74
CA ALA A 250 -15.50 14.09 -9.26
C ALA A 250 -14.38 14.45 -10.25
N VAL A 251 -13.82 13.46 -10.95
CA VAL A 251 -12.79 13.69 -11.98
C VAL A 251 -13.39 13.88 -13.38
N LEU A 252 -14.58 13.33 -13.66
CA LEU A 252 -15.25 13.46 -14.95
C LEU A 252 -15.94 14.82 -15.11
N ASP A 253 -16.43 15.41 -14.01
CA ASP A 253 -17.10 16.70 -14.00
C ASP A 253 -16.15 17.85 -13.62
N PRO A 254 -16.38 19.07 -14.17
CA PRO A 254 -17.21 19.34 -15.34
C PRO A 254 -16.64 18.68 -16.61
N ASP A 255 -17.47 18.55 -17.64
CA ASP A 255 -16.93 18.12 -18.94
C ASP A 255 -15.98 19.21 -19.47
N ILE A 256 -14.91 18.80 -20.12
CA ILE A 256 -13.89 19.69 -20.70
C ILE A 256 -13.81 19.48 -22.21
N PRO A 257 -13.32 20.48 -22.97
CA PRO A 257 -13.14 20.34 -24.41
C PRO A 257 -12.31 19.11 -24.81
N ALA A 258 -12.62 18.54 -25.97
CA ALA A 258 -11.97 17.33 -26.44
C ALA A 258 -10.45 17.52 -26.66
N ASP A 259 -10.02 18.69 -27.08
CA ASP A 259 -8.61 19.07 -27.26
C ASP A 259 -7.84 19.25 -25.94
N HIS A 260 -8.55 19.29 -24.80
CA HIS A 260 -7.96 19.26 -23.46
C HIS A 260 -7.89 17.83 -22.88
N LYS A 261 -8.37 16.82 -23.59
CA LYS A 261 -8.34 15.41 -23.16
C LYS A 261 -7.28 14.65 -23.94
N ILE A 262 -6.38 14.01 -23.22
CA ILE A 262 -5.40 13.06 -23.77
C ILE A 262 -5.80 11.68 -23.29
N ILE A 263 -6.02 10.74 -24.20
CA ILE A 263 -6.32 9.35 -23.88
C ILE A 263 -5.14 8.48 -24.30
N LEU A 264 -4.46 7.87 -23.33
CA LEU A 264 -3.41 6.90 -23.58
C LEU A 264 -4.06 5.57 -23.97
N LYS A 265 -3.70 5.06 -25.16
CA LYS A 265 -4.41 3.91 -25.73
C LYS A 265 -3.72 2.58 -25.48
N GLN A 266 -2.40 2.52 -25.68
CA GLN A 266 -1.64 1.27 -25.71
C GLN A 266 -1.25 0.81 -24.30
N SER A 267 -1.69 -0.39 -23.90
CA SER A 267 -1.18 -1.05 -22.71
C SER A 267 0.16 -1.74 -22.98
N TYR A 268 1.08 -1.58 -22.04
CA TYR A 268 2.35 -2.32 -22.00
C TYR A 268 2.34 -3.45 -20.96
N ARG A 269 1.20 -3.62 -20.26
CA ARG A 269 1.00 -4.61 -19.19
C ARG A 269 0.03 -5.71 -19.63
N VAL A 270 -1.22 -5.34 -19.91
CA VAL A 270 -2.35 -6.26 -20.01
C VAL A 270 -2.37 -6.98 -21.35
N PRO A 271 -2.22 -8.32 -21.40
CA PRO A 271 -2.24 -9.10 -22.63
C PRO A 271 -3.66 -9.31 -23.18
N ARG A 272 -3.79 -9.75 -24.43
CA ARG A 272 -5.07 -9.87 -25.15
C ARG A 272 -6.10 -10.74 -24.43
N ALA A 273 -5.69 -11.93 -23.96
CA ALA A 273 -6.59 -12.87 -23.30
C ALA A 273 -7.16 -12.33 -21.98
N VAL A 274 -6.44 -11.44 -21.28
CA VAL A 274 -6.89 -10.77 -20.05
C VAL A 274 -7.70 -9.52 -20.36
N HIS A 275 -7.30 -8.77 -21.39
CA HIS A 275 -7.96 -7.54 -21.79
C HIS A 275 -9.44 -7.74 -22.16
N GLY A 276 -9.75 -8.80 -22.92
CA GLY A 276 -11.12 -9.10 -23.33
C GLY A 276 -12.12 -9.20 -22.17
N PRO A 277 -11.89 -10.09 -21.19
CA PRO A 277 -12.71 -10.17 -19.98
C PRO A 277 -12.77 -8.85 -19.17
N ALA A 278 -11.63 -8.17 -19.00
CA ALA A 278 -11.57 -6.90 -18.29
C ALA A 278 -12.46 -5.85 -18.96
N MET A 279 -12.43 -5.75 -20.28
CA MET A 279 -13.27 -4.80 -21.04
C MET A 279 -14.76 -5.18 -21.01
N ARG A 280 -15.10 -6.48 -21.05
CA ARG A 280 -16.50 -6.90 -20.87
C ARG A 280 -17.04 -6.54 -19.48
N LEU A 281 -16.19 -6.63 -18.46
CA LEU A 281 -16.56 -6.27 -17.09
C LEU A 281 -16.75 -4.76 -16.96
N ILE A 282 -15.76 -3.95 -17.34
CA ILE A 282 -15.79 -2.50 -17.10
C ILE A 282 -16.83 -1.77 -17.96
N LYS A 283 -17.19 -2.28 -19.12
CA LYS A 283 -18.28 -1.73 -19.96
C LYS A 283 -19.66 -1.80 -19.32
N GLN A 284 -19.83 -2.54 -18.22
CA GLN A 284 -21.10 -2.62 -17.48
C GLN A 284 -21.31 -1.42 -16.54
N VAL A 285 -20.28 -0.60 -16.27
CA VAL A 285 -20.45 0.58 -15.39
C VAL A 285 -21.29 1.63 -16.08
N THR A 286 -22.08 2.33 -15.29
CA THR A 286 -23.08 3.30 -15.77
C THR A 286 -22.45 4.54 -16.39
N ARG A 287 -21.37 5.04 -15.80
CA ARG A 287 -20.68 6.26 -16.25
C ARG A 287 -19.18 6.09 -16.26
N ARG A 288 -18.55 6.35 -17.39
CA ARG A 288 -17.11 6.30 -17.59
C ARG A 288 -16.69 7.17 -18.79
N GLN A 289 -15.41 7.58 -18.81
CA GLN A 289 -14.79 8.13 -20.01
C GLN A 289 -14.61 6.99 -21.02
N GLU A 290 -15.10 7.15 -22.23
CA GLU A 290 -14.77 6.22 -23.31
C GLU A 290 -13.29 6.30 -23.67
N LYS A 291 -12.66 5.14 -23.82
CA LYS A 291 -11.22 5.02 -24.06
C LYS A 291 -10.98 3.92 -25.12
N ASP A 292 -10.24 4.25 -26.16
CA ASP A 292 -9.69 3.27 -27.10
C ASP A 292 -8.52 2.55 -26.41
N TYR A 293 -8.85 1.62 -25.52
CA TYR A 293 -7.86 0.87 -24.75
C TYR A 293 -7.41 -0.38 -25.52
N LEU A 294 -6.13 -0.47 -25.85
CA LEU A 294 -5.53 -1.54 -26.62
C LEU A 294 -4.65 -2.43 -25.72
N PRO A 295 -4.76 -3.76 -25.86
CA PRO A 295 -3.92 -4.68 -25.10
C PRO A 295 -2.46 -4.64 -25.54
N ARG A 296 -1.56 -5.11 -24.69
CA ARG A 296 -0.18 -5.44 -25.06
C ARG A 296 -0.19 -6.45 -26.22
N PRO A 297 0.75 -6.35 -27.20
CA PRO A 297 0.82 -7.30 -28.33
C PRO A 297 1.38 -8.67 -27.92
N ALA A 298 0.84 -9.26 -26.85
CA ALA A 298 1.10 -10.61 -26.35
C ALA A 298 -0.26 -11.27 -26.08
N GLU A 299 -0.36 -12.58 -26.32
CA GLU A 299 -1.63 -13.28 -26.13
C GLU A 299 -1.96 -13.40 -24.65
N GLY A 300 -1.03 -13.91 -23.83
CA GLY A 300 -1.28 -14.20 -22.41
C GLY A 300 -2.35 -15.26 -22.21
N GLU A 301 -2.80 -15.40 -20.97
CA GLU A 301 -3.83 -16.39 -20.62
C GLU A 301 -4.86 -15.82 -19.63
N CYS A 302 -6.12 -16.25 -19.78
CA CYS A 302 -7.17 -16.00 -18.78
C CYS A 302 -7.93 -17.30 -18.56
N ILE A 303 -7.63 -17.98 -17.45
CA ILE A 303 -8.07 -19.34 -17.16
C ILE A 303 -9.09 -19.32 -16.01
N ARG A 304 -10.24 -19.95 -16.21
CA ARG A 304 -11.20 -20.20 -15.14
C ARG A 304 -10.91 -21.55 -14.50
N LEU A 305 -10.65 -21.54 -13.20
CA LEU A 305 -10.43 -22.78 -12.46
C LEU A 305 -11.77 -23.44 -12.12
N SER A 306 -11.83 -24.75 -12.31
CA SER A 306 -12.97 -25.59 -11.91
C SER A 306 -12.85 -26.15 -10.49
N SER A 307 -11.72 -25.88 -9.82
CA SER A 307 -11.44 -26.30 -8.45
C SER A 307 -10.55 -25.30 -7.74
N GLY A 308 -10.62 -25.28 -6.40
CA GLY A 308 -9.84 -24.36 -5.57
C GLY A 308 -10.57 -23.04 -5.32
N THR A 309 -11.19 -22.97 -4.14
CA THR A 309 -11.86 -21.77 -3.62
C THR A 309 -10.96 -21.04 -2.63
N TYR A 310 -11.36 -19.84 -2.18
CA TYR A 310 -10.61 -19.13 -1.15
C TYR A 310 -10.58 -19.88 0.20
N LYS A 311 -11.58 -20.72 0.51
CA LYS A 311 -11.58 -21.56 1.71
C LYS A 311 -10.72 -22.82 1.60
N SER A 312 -10.51 -23.31 0.38
CA SER A 312 -9.76 -24.53 0.10
C SER A 312 -8.71 -24.30 -1.01
N PRO A 313 -7.68 -23.46 -0.75
CA PRO A 313 -6.67 -23.12 -1.75
C PRO A 313 -5.57 -24.20 -1.91
N GLU A 314 -5.46 -25.18 -1.01
CA GLU A 314 -4.29 -26.05 -0.86
C GLU A 314 -3.93 -26.86 -2.10
N TYR A 315 -4.92 -27.46 -2.74
CA TYR A 315 -4.57 -28.50 -3.71
C TYR A 315 -4.19 -27.93 -5.09
N PHE A 316 -5.04 -27.12 -5.68
CA PHE A 316 -4.86 -26.70 -7.07
C PHE A 316 -4.15 -25.35 -7.19
N ILE A 317 -4.58 -24.38 -6.41
CA ILE A 317 -4.11 -23.00 -6.51
C ILE A 317 -2.63 -22.89 -6.13
N VAL A 318 -2.26 -23.44 -4.96
CA VAL A 318 -0.86 -23.33 -4.47
C VAL A 318 0.07 -24.18 -5.31
N LYS A 319 -0.35 -25.40 -5.72
CA LYS A 319 0.47 -26.25 -6.61
C LYS A 319 0.76 -25.58 -7.95
N THR A 320 -0.24 -24.97 -8.57
CA THR A 320 -0.05 -24.27 -9.84
C THR A 320 0.83 -23.03 -9.65
N ALA A 321 0.64 -22.30 -8.54
CA ALA A 321 1.47 -21.15 -8.23
C ALA A 321 2.95 -21.52 -8.02
N LEU A 322 3.25 -22.66 -7.38
CA LEU A 322 4.61 -23.15 -7.23
C LEU A 322 5.28 -23.42 -8.59
N GLN A 323 4.57 -23.95 -9.57
CA GLN A 323 5.10 -24.14 -10.91
C GLN A 323 5.48 -22.82 -11.60
N HIS A 324 4.73 -21.75 -11.36
CA HIS A 324 5.07 -20.40 -11.86
C HIS A 324 6.31 -19.84 -11.14
N LEU A 325 6.41 -20.04 -9.82
CA LEU A 325 7.59 -19.61 -9.04
C LEU A 325 8.87 -20.35 -9.48
N GLU A 326 8.80 -21.65 -9.81
CA GLU A 326 9.91 -22.43 -10.36
C GLU A 326 10.40 -21.89 -11.71
N ARG A 327 9.49 -21.31 -12.52
CA ARG A 327 9.83 -20.61 -13.77
C ARG A 327 10.37 -19.20 -13.56
N GLY A 328 10.51 -18.75 -12.31
CA GLY A 328 11.00 -17.43 -11.94
C GLY A 328 9.96 -16.32 -12.04
N GLN A 329 8.68 -16.63 -12.27
CA GLN A 329 7.59 -15.67 -12.37
C GLN A 329 7.17 -15.15 -10.99
N THR A 330 6.62 -13.94 -10.97
CA THR A 330 5.96 -13.36 -9.81
C THR A 330 4.49 -13.77 -9.77
N VAL A 331 3.98 -14.09 -8.59
CA VAL A 331 2.60 -14.53 -8.38
C VAL A 331 1.88 -13.59 -7.42
N MET A 332 0.68 -13.18 -7.76
CA MET A 332 -0.14 -12.32 -6.92
C MET A 332 -1.50 -12.96 -6.64
N PHE A 333 -1.85 -13.10 -5.37
CA PHE A 333 -3.16 -13.59 -4.93
C PHE A 333 -4.03 -12.44 -4.47
N LEU A 334 -5.23 -12.33 -5.06
CA LEU A 334 -6.14 -11.22 -4.86
C LEU A 334 -7.54 -11.68 -4.45
N ALA A 335 -8.11 -10.99 -3.47
CA ALA A 335 -9.52 -11.12 -3.09
C ALA A 335 -10.13 -9.74 -2.83
N ALA A 336 -11.44 -9.67 -2.74
CA ALA A 336 -12.14 -8.45 -2.36
C ALA A 336 -11.84 -8.06 -0.90
N CYS A 337 -11.75 -9.05 0.01
CA CYS A 337 -11.58 -8.85 1.45
C CYS A 337 -10.41 -9.66 2.01
N GLY A 338 -9.77 -9.14 3.07
CA GLY A 338 -8.61 -9.77 3.70
C GLY A 338 -8.90 -11.13 4.34
N TYR A 339 -10.09 -11.31 4.95
CA TYR A 339 -10.45 -12.59 5.57
C TYR A 339 -10.51 -13.75 4.56
N MET A 340 -10.78 -13.48 3.29
CA MET A 340 -10.78 -14.47 2.22
C MET A 340 -9.37 -15.00 1.92
N LEU A 341 -8.34 -14.26 2.28
CA LEU A 341 -6.94 -14.63 2.07
C LEU A 341 -6.31 -15.34 3.28
N GLN A 342 -7.00 -15.39 4.42
CA GLN A 342 -6.49 -16.05 5.62
C GLN A 342 -6.20 -17.54 5.42
N PRO A 343 -7.09 -18.34 4.78
CA PRO A 343 -6.79 -19.75 4.50
C PRO A 343 -5.56 -19.92 3.60
N LEU A 344 -5.40 -19.08 2.58
CA LEU A 344 -4.24 -19.09 1.71
C LEU A 344 -2.94 -18.77 2.49
N VAL A 345 -2.95 -17.72 3.33
CA VAL A 345 -1.80 -17.38 4.16
C VAL A 345 -1.42 -18.52 5.10
N ALA A 346 -2.40 -19.22 5.66
CA ALA A 346 -2.14 -20.41 6.48
C ALA A 346 -1.45 -21.52 5.69
N VAL A 347 -1.86 -21.75 4.44
CA VAL A 347 -1.23 -22.73 3.55
C VAL A 347 0.18 -22.33 3.15
N LEU A 348 0.40 -21.05 2.77
CA LEU A 348 1.73 -20.54 2.45
C LEU A 348 2.69 -20.71 3.65
N ARG A 349 2.21 -20.39 4.86
CA ARG A 349 2.99 -20.58 6.09
C ARG A 349 3.31 -22.04 6.37
N LYS A 350 2.32 -22.93 6.26
CA LYS A 350 2.49 -24.39 6.49
C LYS A 350 3.54 -25.00 5.55
N ASN A 351 3.63 -24.50 4.33
CA ASN A 351 4.54 -25.00 3.30
C ASN A 351 5.83 -24.17 3.17
N ALA A 352 6.13 -23.32 4.14
CA ALA A 352 7.29 -22.43 4.14
C ALA A 352 7.47 -21.67 2.80
N ILE A 353 6.39 -21.15 2.21
CA ILE A 353 6.43 -20.37 0.98
C ILE A 353 6.57 -18.88 1.34
N PRO A 354 7.68 -18.21 0.96
CA PRO A 354 7.87 -16.81 1.24
C PRO A 354 6.81 -15.94 0.54
N PHE A 355 6.18 -15.02 1.28
CA PHE A 355 5.22 -14.07 0.74
C PHE A 355 5.32 -12.72 1.42
N HIS A 356 4.79 -11.69 0.76
CA HIS A 356 4.70 -10.34 1.28
C HIS A 356 3.53 -9.55 0.66
N ASN A 357 3.29 -8.36 1.19
CA ASN A 357 2.53 -7.31 0.53
C ASN A 357 3.37 -6.02 0.52
N PRO A 358 4.07 -5.70 -0.58
CA PRO A 358 4.98 -4.55 -0.62
C PRO A 358 4.25 -3.20 -0.51
N TYR A 359 2.95 -3.18 -0.73
CA TYR A 359 2.11 -1.98 -0.67
C TYR A 359 1.60 -1.68 0.74
N ARG A 360 1.76 -2.62 1.69
CA ARG A 360 1.45 -2.43 3.12
C ARG A 360 2.72 -2.23 3.93
N LYS A 361 2.74 -1.18 4.77
CA LYS A 361 3.91 -0.86 5.61
C LYS A 361 3.92 -1.63 6.94
N SER A 362 2.82 -2.24 7.36
CA SER A 362 2.73 -2.99 8.60
C SER A 362 3.55 -4.28 8.55
N ASN A 363 4.25 -4.57 9.65
CA ASN A 363 4.84 -5.89 9.90
C ASN A 363 3.73 -6.86 10.35
N GLY A 364 3.98 -8.16 10.28
CA GLY A 364 3.09 -9.17 10.86
C GLY A 364 2.38 -10.02 9.82
N PHE A 365 1.03 -10.05 9.83
CA PHE A 365 0.26 -11.00 9.02
C PHE A 365 0.61 -10.95 7.51
N TRP A 366 0.67 -9.75 6.93
CA TRP A 366 0.93 -9.52 5.49
C TRP A 366 2.41 -9.50 5.12
N ASN A 367 3.30 -9.17 6.06
CA ASN A 367 4.74 -9.00 5.82
C ASN A 367 5.56 -9.73 6.90
N PRO A 368 5.43 -11.06 7.03
CA PRO A 368 6.09 -11.80 8.12
C PRO A 368 7.62 -11.83 8.00
N LEU A 369 8.16 -11.60 6.79
CA LEU A 369 9.58 -11.57 6.50
C LEU A 369 10.16 -10.16 6.37
N ARG A 370 9.38 -9.12 6.72
CA ARG A 370 9.84 -7.74 6.56
C ARG A 370 11.04 -7.46 7.47
N MET A 371 12.13 -7.04 6.83
CA MET A 371 13.35 -6.62 7.51
C MET A 371 13.16 -5.29 8.23
N GLY A 372 13.76 -5.17 9.42
CA GLY A 372 13.78 -3.97 10.22
C GLY A 372 14.53 -4.21 11.52
N ARG A 373 14.97 -3.16 12.20
CA ARG A 373 15.71 -3.29 13.47
C ARG A 373 14.86 -4.06 14.50
N GLY A 374 15.38 -5.20 14.97
CA GLY A 374 14.70 -6.07 15.94
C GLY A 374 13.50 -6.85 15.38
N SER A 375 13.33 -6.91 14.05
CA SER A 375 12.35 -7.81 13.40
C SER A 375 12.73 -9.28 13.60
N THR A 376 11.77 -10.19 13.43
CA THR A 376 12.05 -11.62 13.53
C THR A 376 13.13 -12.07 12.54
N PRO A 377 13.09 -11.71 11.24
CA PRO A 377 14.17 -12.06 10.33
C PRO A 377 15.53 -11.52 10.76
N SER A 378 15.62 -10.26 11.22
CA SER A 378 16.90 -9.70 11.67
C SER A 378 17.49 -10.43 12.88
N ARG A 379 16.66 -10.94 13.79
CA ARG A 379 17.10 -11.73 14.95
C ARG A 379 17.62 -13.10 14.54
N ILE A 380 16.95 -13.76 13.58
CA ILE A 380 17.39 -15.05 13.04
C ILE A 380 18.72 -14.88 12.29
N LEU A 381 18.86 -13.85 11.48
CA LEU A 381 20.11 -13.56 10.79
C LEU A 381 21.26 -13.25 11.77
N ALA A 382 20.96 -12.45 12.82
CA ALA A 382 21.93 -12.17 13.88
C ALA A 382 22.36 -13.45 14.64
N LEU A 383 21.46 -14.41 14.80
CA LEU A 383 21.79 -15.73 15.36
C LEU A 383 22.73 -16.52 14.43
N LEU A 384 22.39 -16.56 13.14
CA LEU A 384 23.06 -17.43 12.16
C LEU A 384 24.39 -16.89 11.64
N VAL A 385 24.64 -15.57 11.73
CA VAL A 385 25.79 -14.91 11.10
C VAL A 385 27.15 -15.47 11.51
N ALA A 386 27.28 -16.02 12.72
CA ALA A 386 28.52 -16.62 13.20
C ALA A 386 28.69 -18.11 12.80
N HIS A 387 27.63 -18.75 12.35
CA HIS A 387 27.67 -20.17 11.99
C HIS A 387 28.46 -20.41 10.69
N PRO A 388 29.32 -21.46 10.60
CA PRO A 388 30.06 -21.78 9.38
C PRO A 388 29.18 -21.93 8.14
N GLY A 389 27.95 -22.45 8.28
CA GLY A 389 26.96 -22.60 7.21
C GLY A 389 26.33 -21.32 6.72
N PHE A 390 26.67 -20.14 7.26
CA PHE A 390 26.14 -18.85 6.79
C PHE A 390 26.77 -18.38 5.46
N GLY A 391 27.87 -18.98 5.05
CA GLY A 391 28.54 -18.67 3.78
C GLY A 391 29.38 -17.39 3.81
N ASN A 392 29.46 -16.69 2.68
CA ASN A 392 30.36 -15.53 2.49
C ASN A 392 30.09 -14.33 3.42
N GLY A 393 28.94 -14.27 4.06
CA GLY A 393 28.60 -13.22 5.02
C GLY A 393 28.93 -13.55 6.47
N ARG A 394 29.58 -14.72 6.73
CA ARG A 394 29.95 -15.15 8.08
C ARG A 394 30.89 -14.16 8.77
N ARG A 395 30.57 -13.85 10.00
CA ARG A 395 31.42 -13.14 10.96
C ARG A 395 31.10 -13.57 12.38
N ASP A 396 31.99 -13.30 13.30
CA ASP A 396 31.71 -13.52 14.72
C ASP A 396 30.53 -12.67 15.18
N TRP A 397 29.78 -13.16 16.18
CA TRP A 397 28.74 -12.36 16.82
C TRP A 397 29.34 -11.10 17.43
N THR A 398 28.69 -9.98 17.21
CA THR A 398 28.84 -8.80 18.03
C THR A 398 27.94 -8.87 19.26
N ASN A 399 28.21 -8.07 20.28
CA ASN A 399 27.32 -7.95 21.44
C ASN A 399 25.91 -7.45 21.02
N SER A 400 25.83 -6.66 19.95
CA SER A 400 24.54 -6.24 19.35
C SER A 400 23.77 -7.44 18.78
N ASP A 401 24.43 -8.34 18.05
CA ASP A 401 23.79 -9.55 17.53
C ASP A 401 23.28 -10.44 18.68
N LEU A 402 24.14 -10.65 19.68
CA LEU A 402 23.82 -11.41 20.88
C LEU A 402 22.60 -10.81 21.60
N GLY A 403 22.57 -9.47 21.73
CA GLY A 403 21.43 -8.75 22.29
C GLY A 403 20.13 -9.00 21.54
N LEU A 404 20.18 -9.02 20.19
CA LEU A 404 19.00 -9.23 19.35
C LEU A 404 18.38 -10.61 19.53
N TRP A 405 19.17 -11.68 19.40
CA TRP A 405 18.59 -13.03 19.42
C TRP A 405 18.43 -13.61 20.83
N ALA A 406 19.27 -13.24 21.81
CA ALA A 406 19.17 -13.73 23.18
C ALA A 406 18.02 -13.07 23.97
N GLU A 407 17.57 -11.87 23.61
CA GLU A 407 16.45 -11.19 24.24
C GLU A 407 15.17 -12.06 24.27
N TRP A 408 14.95 -12.85 23.23
CA TRP A 408 13.75 -13.69 23.10
C TRP A 408 13.86 -15.07 23.72
N LEU A 409 15.04 -15.45 24.24
CA LEU A 409 15.22 -16.72 24.94
C LEU A 409 14.48 -16.74 26.27
N THR A 410 14.07 -17.94 26.71
CA THR A 410 13.65 -18.16 28.09
C THR A 410 14.82 -17.97 29.05
N SER A 411 14.56 -17.52 30.27
CA SER A 411 15.60 -17.39 31.28
C SER A 411 15.83 -18.72 32.02
N GLU A 412 14.78 -19.52 32.21
CA GLU A 412 14.86 -20.79 32.95
C GLU A 412 15.68 -21.81 32.19
N GLY A 413 16.76 -22.28 32.83
CA GLY A 413 17.66 -23.29 32.28
C GLY A 413 18.48 -22.88 31.05
N VAL A 414 18.38 -21.60 30.62
CA VAL A 414 19.08 -21.09 29.42
C VAL A 414 19.96 -19.90 29.76
N LEU A 415 19.40 -18.86 30.40
CA LEU A 415 20.12 -17.64 30.72
C LEU A 415 20.34 -17.51 32.24
N LYS A 416 21.54 -17.15 32.65
CA LYS A 416 21.86 -16.82 34.05
C LYS A 416 20.99 -15.68 34.57
N ARG A 417 20.72 -15.66 35.86
CA ARG A 417 19.89 -14.64 36.51
C ARG A 417 20.42 -13.24 36.20
N GLY A 418 19.58 -12.39 35.64
CA GLY A 418 19.92 -11.02 35.29
C GLY A 418 20.68 -10.84 33.97
N ALA A 419 20.92 -11.90 33.20
CA ALA A 419 21.62 -11.86 31.91
C ALA A 419 21.00 -10.83 30.93
N LYS A 420 19.67 -10.80 30.80
CA LYS A 420 18.99 -9.81 29.93
C LYS A 420 19.23 -8.36 30.33
N LYS A 421 19.46 -8.08 31.63
CA LYS A 421 19.80 -6.73 32.11
C LYS A 421 21.27 -6.38 31.87
N LYS A 422 22.16 -7.38 31.74
CA LYS A 422 23.58 -7.17 31.46
C LYS A 422 23.85 -6.94 29.97
N LEU A 423 23.05 -7.51 29.07
CA LEU A 423 23.23 -7.41 27.62
C LEU A 423 23.43 -5.97 27.13
N PRO A 424 22.61 -4.96 27.54
CA PRO A 424 22.80 -3.57 27.08
C PRO A 424 24.09 -2.90 27.59
N ASN A 425 24.75 -3.48 28.58
CA ASN A 425 25.97 -2.91 29.18
C ASN A 425 27.25 -3.29 28.40
N TYR A 426 27.16 -4.24 27.48
CA TYR A 426 28.30 -4.61 26.63
C TYR A 426 28.39 -3.65 25.44
N PRO A 427 29.61 -3.18 25.05
CA PRO A 427 29.76 -2.35 23.85
C PRO A 427 29.18 -3.06 22.62
N PRO A 428 28.24 -2.43 21.88
CA PRO A 428 27.42 -3.14 20.87
C PRO A 428 28.24 -3.68 19.69
N ASN A 429 29.31 -3.00 19.31
CA ASN A 429 30.15 -3.34 18.14
C ASN A 429 31.30 -4.32 18.46
N ASP A 430 31.55 -4.60 19.73
CA ASP A 430 32.60 -5.51 20.12
C ASP A 430 32.17 -6.96 19.87
N SER A 431 33.13 -7.81 19.52
CA SER A 431 32.89 -9.25 19.34
C SER A 431 32.47 -9.91 20.65
N ALA A 432 31.43 -10.73 20.59
CA ALA A 432 31.02 -11.54 21.71
C ALA A 432 32.03 -12.65 21.96
N THR A 433 32.77 -12.56 23.06
CA THR A 433 33.76 -13.56 23.47
C THR A 433 33.15 -14.76 24.18
N ILE A 434 33.89 -15.86 24.32
CA ILE A 434 33.48 -16.99 25.16
C ILE A 434 33.17 -16.53 26.59
N GLY A 435 33.97 -15.58 27.14
CA GLY A 435 33.69 -14.99 28.46
C GLY A 435 32.37 -14.22 28.51
N THR A 436 32.00 -13.53 27.43
CA THR A 436 30.67 -12.87 27.30
C THR A 436 29.57 -13.92 27.35
N LEU A 437 29.69 -14.99 26.56
CA LEU A 437 28.70 -16.07 26.50
C LEU A 437 28.59 -16.80 27.86
N ASP A 438 29.71 -17.16 28.49
CA ASP A 438 29.70 -17.75 29.82
C ASP A 438 29.06 -16.86 30.87
N GLY A 439 29.28 -15.53 30.78
CA GLY A 439 28.63 -14.55 31.67
C GLY A 439 27.11 -14.48 31.53
N LEU A 440 26.54 -14.95 30.44
CA LEU A 440 25.12 -14.82 30.09
C LEU A 440 24.34 -16.15 30.15
N PHE A 441 24.96 -17.26 29.77
CA PHE A 441 24.29 -18.55 29.62
C PHE A 441 24.57 -19.50 30.78
N GLU A 442 23.60 -20.36 31.13
CA GLU A 442 23.83 -21.53 31.97
C GLU A 442 24.75 -22.51 31.25
N THR A 443 25.65 -23.18 31.98
CA THR A 443 26.73 -24.02 31.40
C THR A 443 26.19 -25.06 30.42
N ALA A 444 25.17 -25.82 30.79
CA ALA A 444 24.59 -26.84 29.92
C ALA A 444 23.94 -26.23 28.65
N ALA A 445 23.37 -25.05 28.74
CA ALA A 445 22.79 -24.34 27.58
C ALA A 445 23.87 -23.80 26.65
N LEU A 446 24.99 -23.33 27.20
CA LEU A 446 26.15 -22.87 26.43
C LEU A 446 26.82 -24.03 25.69
N GLU A 447 27.09 -25.15 26.37
CA GLU A 447 27.63 -26.35 25.75
C GLU A 447 26.75 -26.82 24.59
N ALA A 448 25.44 -26.93 24.82
CA ALA A 448 24.47 -27.27 23.78
C ALA A 448 24.44 -26.25 22.62
N LEU A 449 24.66 -24.97 22.87
CA LEU A 449 24.78 -23.94 21.83
C LEU A 449 26.05 -24.17 21.00
N LEU A 450 27.18 -24.33 21.65
CA LEU A 450 28.48 -24.53 20.97
C LEU A 450 28.51 -25.80 20.13
N THR A 451 27.90 -26.89 20.59
CA THR A 451 27.77 -28.13 19.82
C THR A 451 27.01 -27.94 18.50
N THR A 452 26.10 -26.95 18.40
CA THR A 452 25.40 -26.70 17.14
C THR A 452 26.31 -26.23 16.02
N PHE A 453 27.47 -25.63 16.33
CA PHE A 453 28.46 -25.18 15.35
C PHE A 453 29.26 -26.27 14.67
N GLU A 454 29.21 -27.50 15.20
CA GLU A 454 29.84 -28.68 14.59
C GLU A 454 28.98 -29.28 13.46
N GLY A 455 27.69 -28.89 13.38
CA GLY A 455 26.71 -29.40 12.44
C GLY A 455 26.28 -28.40 11.36
N ASP A 456 25.12 -28.66 10.78
CA ASP A 456 24.43 -27.75 9.87
C ASP A 456 23.78 -26.61 10.67
N TYR A 457 23.66 -25.40 10.06
CA TYR A 457 23.00 -24.22 10.68
C TYR A 457 21.58 -24.52 11.18
N ARG A 458 20.92 -25.54 10.64
CA ARG A 458 19.59 -26.01 11.11
C ARG A 458 19.64 -26.47 12.56
N SER A 459 20.76 -27.01 13.02
CA SER A 459 20.96 -27.39 14.43
C SER A 459 20.88 -26.17 15.35
N LEU A 460 21.44 -25.03 14.91
CA LEU A 460 21.37 -23.74 15.62
C LEU A 460 19.96 -23.15 15.61
N LEU A 461 19.26 -23.21 14.46
CA LEU A 461 17.86 -22.83 14.38
C LEU A 461 16.96 -23.62 15.34
N GLU A 462 17.14 -24.94 15.37
CA GLU A 462 16.38 -25.84 16.24
C GLU A 462 16.72 -25.63 17.72
N TRP A 463 17.98 -25.37 18.04
CA TRP A 463 18.41 -25.02 19.40
C TRP A 463 17.68 -23.76 19.87
N TRP A 464 17.59 -22.73 19.03
CA TRP A 464 16.92 -21.46 19.33
C TRP A 464 15.40 -21.63 19.39
N ARG A 465 14.79 -22.33 18.42
CA ARG A 465 13.35 -22.64 18.36
C ARG A 465 12.84 -23.24 19.67
N LYS A 466 13.59 -24.18 20.25
CA LYS A 466 13.22 -24.83 21.52
C LYS A 466 13.35 -23.95 22.75
N ARG A 467 14.03 -22.82 22.64
CA ARG A 467 14.40 -21.99 23.79
C ARG A 467 13.83 -20.57 23.76
N VAL A 468 13.10 -20.20 22.71
CA VAL A 468 12.37 -18.92 22.68
C VAL A 468 11.18 -18.96 23.66
N THR A 469 10.84 -17.79 24.20
CA THR A 469 9.69 -17.65 25.11
C THR A 469 8.37 -17.97 24.39
N ALA A 470 7.40 -18.54 25.11
CA ALA A 470 6.10 -18.91 24.55
C ALA A 470 5.35 -17.74 23.90
N SER A 471 5.55 -16.52 24.40
CA SER A 471 4.92 -15.30 23.89
C SER A 471 5.36 -14.94 22.48
N VAL A 472 6.59 -15.32 22.06
CA VAL A 472 7.11 -15.02 20.72
C VAL A 472 7.10 -16.22 19.79
N PHE A 473 6.85 -17.43 20.29
CA PHE A 473 6.95 -18.68 19.55
C PHE A 473 6.16 -18.65 18.21
N LYS A 474 4.91 -18.20 18.25
CA LYS A 474 4.08 -18.10 17.02
C LYS A 474 4.64 -17.13 15.99
N ARG A 475 5.33 -16.07 16.44
CA ARG A 475 5.94 -15.05 15.57
C ARG A 475 7.19 -15.57 14.87
N VAL A 476 7.99 -16.38 15.56
CA VAL A 476 9.27 -16.85 15.02
C VAL A 476 9.12 -18.07 14.11
N GLN A 477 8.03 -18.83 14.25
CA GLN A 477 7.83 -20.10 13.57
C GLN A 477 8.04 -19.99 12.05
N PHE A 478 7.26 -19.13 11.39
CA PHE A 478 7.30 -19.04 9.92
C PHE A 478 8.66 -18.54 9.39
N PRO A 479 9.29 -17.46 9.91
CA PRO A 479 10.64 -17.10 9.47
C PRO A 479 11.69 -18.18 9.73
N LEU A 480 11.58 -18.98 10.80
CA LEU A 480 12.44 -20.13 11.03
C LEU A 480 12.23 -21.24 9.98
N ASP A 481 10.96 -21.52 9.64
CA ASP A 481 10.62 -22.51 8.61
C ASP A 481 11.14 -22.09 7.24
N ILE A 482 11.12 -20.78 6.92
CA ILE A 482 11.73 -20.24 5.70
C ILE A 482 13.25 -20.44 5.70
N ALA A 483 13.93 -20.07 6.79
CA ALA A 483 15.37 -20.26 6.90
C ALA A 483 15.78 -21.74 6.82
N ASP A 484 14.99 -22.62 7.41
CA ASP A 484 15.20 -24.07 7.38
C ASP A 484 15.03 -24.66 5.98
N ALA A 485 13.95 -24.30 5.28
CA ALA A 485 13.59 -24.84 3.97
C ALA A 485 14.43 -24.25 2.82
N HIS A 486 14.74 -22.95 2.85
CA HIS A 486 15.31 -22.21 1.72
C HIS A 486 16.68 -21.61 2.00
N GLY A 487 17.19 -21.74 3.21
CA GLY A 487 18.45 -21.13 3.65
C GLY A 487 18.31 -19.73 4.24
N PRO A 488 19.34 -19.24 4.94
CA PRO A 488 19.31 -17.94 5.64
C PRO A 488 19.07 -16.74 4.72
N THR A 489 19.54 -16.80 3.47
CA THR A 489 19.39 -15.72 2.48
C THR A 489 17.94 -15.48 2.09
N ALA A 490 17.09 -16.49 2.16
CA ALA A 490 15.66 -16.35 1.88
C ALA A 490 14.92 -15.40 2.84
N LEU A 491 15.53 -15.07 3.99
CA LEU A 491 15.01 -14.07 4.91
C LEU A 491 15.27 -12.63 4.44
N ILE A 492 16.22 -12.43 3.52
CA ILE A 492 16.63 -11.14 2.98
C ILE A 492 16.02 -10.92 1.59
N ASP A 493 15.81 -12.01 0.86
CA ASP A 493 15.28 -11.95 -0.50
C ASP A 493 13.85 -11.39 -0.51
N VAL A 494 13.55 -10.62 -1.57
CA VAL A 494 12.18 -10.13 -1.80
C VAL A 494 11.31 -11.31 -2.25
N PRO A 495 10.25 -11.67 -1.50
CA PRO A 495 9.36 -12.75 -1.91
C PRO A 495 8.71 -12.49 -3.28
N ARG A 496 8.62 -13.52 -4.11
CA ARG A 496 7.94 -13.44 -5.41
C ARG A 496 6.43 -13.67 -5.33
N VAL A 497 5.92 -14.00 -4.14
CA VAL A 497 4.49 -14.14 -3.88
C VAL A 497 3.99 -12.88 -3.19
N VAL A 498 3.04 -12.22 -3.82
CA VAL A 498 2.29 -11.09 -3.25
C VAL A 498 0.91 -11.57 -2.83
N VAL A 499 0.50 -11.26 -1.60
CA VAL A 499 -0.84 -11.56 -1.09
C VAL A 499 -1.51 -10.29 -0.62
N GLY A 500 -2.69 -9.96 -1.17
CA GLY A 500 -3.36 -8.73 -0.77
C GLY A 500 -4.79 -8.62 -1.26
N THR A 501 -5.56 -7.72 -0.65
CA THR A 501 -6.84 -7.30 -1.21
C THR A 501 -6.59 -6.52 -2.49
N ILE A 502 -7.57 -6.49 -3.38
CA ILE A 502 -7.47 -5.74 -4.65
C ILE A 502 -7.13 -4.27 -4.37
N HIS A 503 -7.70 -3.68 -3.31
CA HIS A 503 -7.39 -2.31 -2.89
C HIS A 503 -5.92 -2.14 -2.50
N SER A 504 -5.39 -3.07 -1.69
CA SER A 504 -4.04 -2.95 -1.14
C SER A 504 -2.92 -3.09 -2.18
N VAL A 505 -3.22 -3.65 -3.36
CA VAL A 505 -2.24 -3.84 -4.44
C VAL A 505 -2.48 -2.92 -5.63
N LYS A 506 -3.32 -1.88 -5.47
CA LYS A 506 -3.48 -0.87 -6.52
C LYS A 506 -2.12 -0.24 -6.86
N GLY A 507 -1.87 -0.03 -8.15
CA GLY A 507 -0.54 0.38 -8.64
C GLY A 507 0.42 -0.78 -8.92
N GLY A 508 0.25 -1.94 -8.26
CA GLY A 508 1.10 -3.11 -8.45
C GLY A 508 0.83 -3.91 -9.72
N GLU A 509 1.70 -4.88 -9.97
CA GLU A 509 1.60 -5.85 -11.07
C GLU A 509 2.35 -7.13 -10.74
N ALA A 510 1.96 -8.24 -11.37
CA ALA A 510 2.65 -9.53 -11.30
C ALA A 510 2.53 -10.25 -12.65
N ASP A 511 3.40 -11.22 -12.90
CA ASP A 511 3.31 -12.03 -14.11
C ASP A 511 2.04 -12.86 -14.11
N VAL A 512 1.69 -13.44 -12.96
CA VAL A 512 0.52 -14.29 -12.76
C VAL A 512 -0.35 -13.79 -11.62
N VAL A 513 -1.65 -13.68 -11.87
CA VAL A 513 -2.63 -13.25 -10.86
C VAL A 513 -3.65 -14.36 -10.62
N TYR A 514 -3.84 -14.73 -9.36
CA TYR A 514 -4.97 -15.57 -8.90
C TYR A 514 -6.02 -14.65 -8.29
N LEU A 515 -7.18 -14.57 -8.89
CA LEU A 515 -8.28 -13.70 -8.48
C LEU A 515 -9.44 -14.52 -7.94
N PHE A 516 -9.76 -14.37 -6.65
CA PHE A 516 -10.96 -14.92 -6.04
C PHE A 516 -12.14 -14.00 -6.34
N PRO A 517 -13.18 -14.49 -7.05
CA PRO A 517 -14.29 -13.65 -7.51
C PRO A 517 -15.35 -13.40 -6.42
N ASP A 518 -15.16 -13.96 -5.23
CA ASP A 518 -16.12 -13.93 -4.13
C ASP A 518 -16.31 -12.53 -3.56
N LEU A 519 -17.51 -12.26 -3.06
CA LEU A 519 -17.92 -11.02 -2.44
C LEU A 519 -18.26 -11.22 -0.95
N SER A 520 -18.00 -10.20 -0.14
CA SER A 520 -18.60 -10.12 1.19
C SER A 520 -20.11 -9.88 1.08
N GLY A 521 -20.85 -10.15 2.15
CA GLY A 521 -22.30 -9.91 2.13
C GLY A 521 -22.68 -8.46 1.82
N GLU A 522 -21.87 -7.47 2.25
CA GLU A 522 -22.08 -6.07 1.92
C GLU A 522 -21.77 -5.78 0.44
N ALA A 523 -20.64 -6.26 -0.07
CA ALA A 523 -20.26 -6.09 -1.46
C ALA A 523 -21.24 -6.78 -2.41
N ASP A 524 -21.80 -7.93 -2.03
CA ASP A 524 -22.84 -8.60 -2.80
C ASP A 524 -24.13 -7.75 -2.84
N ARG A 525 -24.58 -7.24 -1.70
CA ARG A 525 -25.72 -6.30 -1.67
C ARG A 525 -25.51 -5.07 -2.56
N GLN A 526 -24.27 -4.56 -2.64
CA GLN A 526 -23.93 -3.44 -3.54
C GLN A 526 -23.94 -3.89 -5.00
N TYR A 527 -23.40 -5.06 -5.29
CA TYR A 527 -23.34 -5.61 -6.66
C TYR A 527 -24.71 -5.93 -7.25
N GLN A 528 -25.70 -6.29 -6.42
CA GLN A 528 -27.09 -6.53 -6.84
C GLN A 528 -27.88 -5.24 -7.11
N LYS A 529 -27.38 -4.06 -6.69
CA LYS A 529 -27.99 -2.78 -7.01
C LYS A 529 -27.66 -2.35 -8.44
N THR A 530 -28.27 -1.26 -8.89
CA THR A 530 -27.89 -0.57 -10.12
C THR A 530 -27.14 0.73 -9.81
N GLY A 531 -26.35 1.23 -10.77
CA GLY A 531 -25.62 2.49 -10.64
C GLY A 531 -24.38 2.42 -9.74
N PRO A 532 -24.00 3.53 -9.07
CA PRO A 532 -22.69 3.69 -8.42
C PRO A 532 -22.26 2.60 -7.45
N PRO A 533 -23.14 2.00 -6.62
CA PRO A 533 -22.72 0.91 -5.73
C PRO A 533 -22.24 -0.34 -6.48
N ARG A 534 -22.94 -0.75 -7.54
CA ARG A 534 -22.54 -1.85 -8.41
C ARG A 534 -21.27 -1.51 -9.18
N ASP A 535 -21.21 -0.30 -9.72
CA ASP A 535 -20.09 0.19 -10.51
C ASP A 535 -18.78 0.17 -9.71
N ALA A 536 -18.83 0.48 -8.41
CA ALA A 536 -17.66 0.42 -7.53
C ALA A 536 -17.10 -1.02 -7.41
N VAL A 537 -17.97 -2.02 -7.24
CA VAL A 537 -17.58 -3.44 -7.21
C VAL A 537 -17.00 -3.88 -8.56
N ILE A 538 -17.60 -3.47 -9.67
CA ILE A 538 -17.08 -3.76 -11.02
C ILE A 538 -15.68 -3.19 -11.21
N ARG A 539 -15.45 -1.92 -10.84
CA ARG A 539 -14.13 -1.27 -10.93
C ARG A 539 -13.09 -1.99 -10.06
N GLN A 540 -13.45 -2.43 -8.86
CA GLN A 540 -12.55 -3.19 -8.01
C GLN A 540 -12.04 -4.44 -8.72
N PHE A 541 -12.92 -5.26 -9.30
CA PHE A 541 -12.51 -6.48 -10.00
C PHE A 541 -11.82 -6.21 -11.34
N TYR A 542 -12.18 -5.12 -12.02
CA TYR A 542 -11.43 -4.65 -13.19
C TYR A 542 -9.97 -4.33 -12.82
N VAL A 543 -9.74 -3.65 -11.69
CA VAL A 543 -8.39 -3.42 -11.17
C VAL A 543 -7.69 -4.74 -10.90
N GLY A 544 -8.34 -5.70 -10.23
CA GLY A 544 -7.76 -7.02 -9.96
C GLY A 544 -7.30 -7.76 -11.22
N LEU A 545 -8.16 -7.84 -12.24
CA LEU A 545 -7.83 -8.48 -13.54
C LEU A 545 -6.63 -7.82 -14.20
N THR A 546 -6.57 -6.51 -14.21
CA THR A 546 -5.56 -5.73 -14.92
C THR A 546 -4.21 -5.63 -14.20
N ARG A 547 -4.01 -6.37 -13.10
CA ARG A 547 -2.70 -6.51 -12.44
C ARG A 547 -1.78 -7.50 -13.16
N ALA A 548 -2.32 -8.39 -13.99
CA ALA A 548 -1.55 -9.43 -14.64
C ALA A 548 -0.77 -8.94 -15.86
N ARG A 549 0.47 -9.43 -15.97
CA ARG A 549 1.34 -9.23 -17.13
C ARG A 549 1.25 -10.37 -18.13
N GLU A 550 0.95 -11.59 -17.68
CA GLU A 550 0.96 -12.79 -18.53
C GLU A 550 -0.31 -13.63 -18.36
N CYS A 551 -0.71 -13.94 -17.15
CA CYS A 551 -1.80 -14.86 -16.90
C CYS A 551 -2.72 -14.41 -15.74
N VAL A 552 -4.02 -14.61 -15.90
CA VAL A 552 -5.01 -14.53 -14.81
C VAL A 552 -5.69 -15.87 -14.63
N TYR A 553 -5.65 -16.39 -13.42
CA TYR A 553 -6.50 -17.47 -12.95
C TYR A 553 -7.70 -16.88 -12.22
N ILE A 554 -8.90 -17.03 -12.76
CA ILE A 554 -10.14 -16.74 -12.06
C ILE A 554 -10.48 -17.98 -11.25
N CYS A 555 -10.31 -17.89 -9.92
CA CYS A 555 -10.52 -19.00 -9.01
C CYS A 555 -12.00 -19.44 -8.97
N GLN A 556 -12.24 -20.67 -8.56
CA GLN A 556 -13.61 -21.14 -8.35
C GLN A 556 -14.24 -20.35 -7.20
N PRO A 557 -15.42 -19.77 -7.39
CA PRO A 557 -16.13 -19.12 -6.29
C PRO A 557 -16.61 -20.13 -5.25
N GLU A 558 -16.60 -19.74 -3.99
CA GLU A 558 -17.13 -20.52 -2.88
C GLU A 558 -18.66 -20.55 -2.86
N SER A 559 -19.28 -19.49 -3.38
CA SER A 559 -20.74 -19.30 -3.33
C SER A 559 -21.29 -18.58 -4.56
N SER A 560 -22.60 -18.34 -4.56
CA SER A 560 -23.26 -17.49 -5.56
C SER A 560 -22.95 -16.00 -5.40
N SER A 561 -22.51 -15.55 -4.22
CA SER A 561 -22.09 -14.18 -3.94
C SER A 561 -20.74 -13.89 -4.58
N ARG A 562 -20.74 -13.57 -5.85
CA ARG A 562 -19.54 -13.41 -6.69
C ARG A 562 -19.74 -12.40 -7.81
N VAL A 563 -18.66 -11.86 -8.31
CA VAL A 563 -18.68 -11.08 -9.56
C VAL A 563 -18.66 -12.04 -10.77
N ALA A 564 -19.53 -11.78 -11.73
CA ALA A 564 -19.54 -12.48 -13.02
C ALA A 564 -18.44 -11.88 -13.93
N ILE A 565 -17.29 -12.52 -14.00
CA ILE A 565 -16.14 -12.11 -14.82
C ILE A 565 -16.18 -12.85 -16.15
#